data_22c5247363bf04b7c0d350d0a92e2ac9
#
_entry.id   22c5247363bf04b7c0d350d0a92e2ac9
#
_cell.length_a   1.000
_cell.length_b   1.000
_cell.length_c   1.000
_cell.angle_alpha   90.00
_cell.angle_beta   90.00
_cell.angle_gamma   90.00
#
_symmetry.space_group_name_H-M   'P 1'
#
loop_
_entity.id
_entity.type
_entity.pdbx_description
1 polymer ?
#
loop_
_entity_poly.entity_id
_entity_poly.type
_entity_poly.pdbx_seq_one_letter_code
_entity_poly.pdbx_strand_id
1 'polypeptide(L)'
;MSTRQNPVLSTRARWLGAACAAVFSVSAWAQGTIKIGEINSYKAQPVFLDAYKQGMALALEEANAAGGVGGKKFELVTRDDNANPGEAVRLAEELISRERVDLLAGTFLSHVGLAMTDYAKQKKVFFLASEALTDKVTWGSGNAYTYRLRTSTYMLAASLVPEALKLKKKRWAIVYPNYEYGQSAADTFKKLMKAQQPDIEFVTEQAPPLGKVDAGSVVQAISDAKPDAVFNALFGADLAKLVREGSTRGTFKDIPVVSVLTGEPEYLEPLRDEAPVGWIVTGYPWYSIDTPEHKAFVAAYQKKFGKEELRLGSVIGYTTIKSLVEGVKRAGGKTDSESMAKAFSGLKVATPDGPIEFRALDHQSTLGVYVGKVALKDGKGVMVDYHYVPGEKLLPSDDEVRKLRPAN
;
A
#
# COMPACT_ATOMS: atom_id res chain seq x y z
N MET A 1 -101.05 -50.30 -7.27
CA MET A 1 -101.41 -49.27 -6.31
C MET A 1 -100.16 -48.40 -6.10
N SER A 2 -100.13 -47.29 -6.75
CA SER A 2 -100.23 -45.92 -6.23
C SER A 2 -99.11 -45.65 -5.23
N THR A 3 -98.26 -44.63 -5.34
CA THR A 3 -98.47 -43.28 -5.77
C THR A 3 -97.08 -42.58 -5.96
N ARG A 4 -97.04 -41.67 -6.93
CA ARG A 4 -96.07 -40.59 -7.20
C ARG A 4 -95.64 -39.85 -5.96
N GLN A 5 -94.41 -39.30 -6.00
CA GLN A 5 -94.16 -37.86 -5.93
C GLN A 5 -92.67 -37.49 -6.23
N ASN A 6 -92.46 -36.74 -7.23
CA ASN A 6 -91.28 -35.82 -7.35
C ASN A 6 -91.46 -34.71 -6.30
N PRO A 7 -90.38 -34.07 -5.81
CA PRO A 7 -89.97 -32.86 -6.52
C PRO A 7 -88.53 -32.38 -6.25
N VAL A 8 -88.25 -31.39 -7.02
CA VAL A 8 -87.49 -30.16 -6.75
C VAL A 8 -85.93 -30.20 -6.89
N LEU A 9 -85.54 -29.67 -8.02
CA LEU A 9 -84.21 -29.08 -8.32
C LEU A 9 -83.84 -27.99 -7.32
N SER A 10 -82.66 -28.04 -6.78
CA SER A 10 -81.96 -26.86 -6.22
C SER A 10 -80.57 -26.70 -6.87
N THR A 11 -80.52 -25.76 -7.78
CA THR A 11 -79.31 -25.23 -8.42
C THR A 11 -78.39 -24.62 -7.38
N ARG A 12 -77.27 -25.25 -7.08
CA ARG A 12 -76.16 -24.58 -6.37
C ARG A 12 -75.11 -24.15 -7.40
N ALA A 13 -75.08 -22.84 -7.64
CA ALA A 13 -74.03 -22.19 -8.39
C ALA A 13 -72.67 -22.39 -7.70
N ARG A 14 -71.74 -23.07 -8.38
CA ARG A 14 -70.34 -23.14 -7.97
C ARG A 14 -69.58 -21.92 -8.56
N TRP A 15 -69.23 -21.00 -7.69
CA TRP A 15 -68.26 -19.95 -8.02
C TRP A 15 -66.85 -20.55 -8.04
N LEU A 16 -66.27 -20.71 -9.23
CA LEU A 16 -64.85 -20.97 -9.43
C LEU A 16 -64.11 -19.65 -9.31
N GLY A 17 -63.54 -19.39 -8.15
CA GLY A 17 -62.60 -18.29 -7.96
C GLY A 17 -61.25 -18.64 -8.65
N ALA A 18 -60.98 -18.02 -9.77
CA ALA A 18 -59.68 -18.05 -10.43
C ALA A 18 -58.74 -17.19 -9.60
N ALA A 19 -57.89 -17.80 -8.76
CA ALA A 19 -56.76 -17.15 -8.12
C ALA A 19 -55.66 -16.96 -9.18
N CYS A 20 -55.51 -15.77 -9.76
CA CYS A 20 -54.35 -15.36 -10.53
C CYS A 20 -53.17 -15.25 -9.59
N ALA A 21 -52.36 -16.26 -9.47
CA ALA A 21 -51.01 -16.18 -8.88
C ALA A 21 -50.14 -15.37 -9.85
N ALA A 22 -49.98 -14.10 -9.55
CA ALA A 22 -48.97 -13.26 -10.20
C ALA A 22 -47.60 -13.76 -9.80
N VAL A 23 -46.99 -14.60 -10.61
CA VAL A 23 -45.59 -14.97 -10.49
C VAL A 23 -44.78 -13.73 -10.86
N PHE A 24 -44.37 -12.97 -9.84
CA PHE A 24 -43.30 -11.99 -10.01
C PHE A 24 -42.02 -12.77 -10.36
N SER A 25 -41.76 -12.96 -11.64
CA SER A 25 -40.45 -13.33 -12.14
C SER A 25 -39.51 -12.18 -11.80
N VAL A 26 -38.82 -12.28 -10.66
CA VAL A 26 -37.66 -11.43 -10.40
C VAL A 26 -36.65 -11.85 -11.45
N SER A 27 -36.60 -11.10 -12.54
CA SER A 27 -35.51 -11.20 -13.51
C SER A 27 -34.25 -10.91 -12.72
N ALA A 28 -33.52 -11.95 -12.37
CA ALA A 28 -32.14 -11.82 -11.91
C ALA A 28 -31.36 -11.25 -13.07
N TRP A 29 -31.31 -9.94 -13.18
CA TRP A 29 -30.40 -9.25 -14.06
C TRP A 29 -29.04 -9.79 -13.69
N ALA A 30 -28.32 -10.33 -14.64
CA ALA A 30 -26.93 -10.68 -14.47
C ALA A 30 -26.22 -9.38 -14.03
N GLN A 31 -26.05 -9.25 -12.72
CA GLN A 31 -25.41 -8.09 -12.14
C GLN A 31 -23.96 -8.14 -12.60
N GLY A 32 -23.56 -7.17 -13.44
CA GLY A 32 -22.20 -7.11 -13.99
C GLY A 32 -21.18 -7.14 -12.87
N THR A 33 -19.97 -7.54 -13.19
CA THR A 33 -18.83 -7.57 -12.28
C THR A 33 -17.98 -6.34 -12.52
N ILE A 34 -17.44 -5.74 -11.47
CA ILE A 34 -16.41 -4.69 -11.54
C ILE A 34 -15.07 -5.38 -11.44
N LYS A 35 -14.28 -5.31 -12.50
CA LYS A 35 -12.96 -5.96 -12.58
C LYS A 35 -11.84 -5.00 -12.21
N ILE A 36 -11.00 -5.42 -11.27
CA ILE A 36 -9.79 -4.72 -10.87
C ILE A 36 -8.60 -5.45 -11.48
N GLY A 37 -7.86 -4.79 -12.37
CA GLY A 37 -6.56 -5.25 -12.85
C GLY A 37 -5.47 -4.79 -11.89
N GLU A 38 -4.71 -5.73 -11.37
CA GLU A 38 -3.63 -5.44 -10.45
C GLU A 38 -2.31 -5.99 -11.00
N ILE A 39 -1.28 -5.13 -11.05
CA ILE A 39 0.03 -5.45 -11.62
C ILE A 39 1.08 -5.21 -10.56
N ASN A 40 1.90 -6.23 -10.27
CA ASN A 40 2.93 -6.10 -9.26
C ASN A 40 4.12 -7.05 -9.51
N SER A 41 5.25 -6.77 -8.85
CA SER A 41 6.51 -7.54 -8.98
C SER A 41 6.53 -8.80 -8.10
N TYR A 42 5.54 -9.67 -8.23
CA TYR A 42 5.26 -10.78 -7.31
C TYR A 42 6.44 -11.73 -7.11
N LYS A 43 7.09 -12.14 -8.21
CA LYS A 43 8.25 -13.03 -8.14
C LYS A 43 9.50 -12.36 -7.59
N ALA A 44 9.63 -11.05 -7.80
CA ALA A 44 10.78 -10.29 -7.33
C ALA A 44 10.70 -9.93 -5.84
N GLN A 45 9.47 -9.77 -5.30
CA GLN A 45 9.22 -9.31 -3.92
C GLN A 45 8.17 -10.18 -3.19
N PRO A 46 8.35 -11.52 -3.16
CA PRO A 46 7.31 -12.41 -2.63
C PRO A 46 7.01 -12.17 -1.15
N VAL A 47 8.04 -11.85 -0.34
CA VAL A 47 7.88 -11.69 1.12
C VAL A 47 6.88 -10.58 1.48
N PHE A 48 6.85 -9.50 0.73
CA PHE A 48 5.86 -8.42 0.89
C PHE A 48 4.57 -8.73 0.14
N LEU A 49 4.68 -9.16 -1.11
CA LEU A 49 3.55 -9.24 -2.02
C LEU A 49 2.65 -10.45 -1.82
N ASP A 50 3.11 -11.53 -1.18
CA ASP A 50 2.23 -12.62 -0.78
C ASP A 50 1.26 -12.16 0.33
N ALA A 51 1.75 -11.42 1.32
CA ALA A 51 0.92 -10.80 2.34
C ALA A 51 -0.03 -9.73 1.75
N TYR A 52 0.44 -8.96 0.77
CA TYR A 52 -0.38 -7.99 0.03
C TYR A 52 -1.55 -8.67 -0.70
N LYS A 53 -1.31 -9.81 -1.39
CA LYS A 53 -2.37 -10.62 -1.99
C LYS A 53 -3.41 -11.09 -0.97
N GLN A 54 -2.97 -11.54 0.19
CA GLN A 54 -3.87 -11.98 1.26
C GLN A 54 -4.73 -10.80 1.75
N GLY A 55 -4.14 -9.63 1.96
CA GLY A 55 -4.88 -8.42 2.31
C GLY A 55 -5.94 -8.05 1.27
N MET A 56 -5.58 -8.06 -0.01
CA MET A 56 -6.53 -7.81 -1.11
C MET A 56 -7.67 -8.84 -1.10
N ALA A 57 -7.36 -10.12 -0.93
CA ALA A 57 -8.36 -11.19 -0.92
C ALA A 57 -9.34 -11.07 0.25
N LEU A 58 -8.88 -10.59 1.42
CA LEU A 58 -9.76 -10.33 2.56
C LEU A 58 -10.73 -9.19 2.26
N ALA A 59 -10.22 -8.03 1.81
CA ALA A 59 -11.05 -6.86 1.51
C ALA A 59 -12.03 -7.12 0.37
N LEU A 60 -11.62 -7.90 -0.65
CA LEU A 60 -12.47 -8.29 -1.76
C LEU A 60 -13.64 -9.16 -1.30
N GLU A 61 -13.37 -10.13 -0.43
CA GLU A 61 -14.41 -10.99 0.16
C GLU A 61 -15.40 -10.18 0.98
N GLU A 62 -14.91 -9.28 1.86
CA GLU A 62 -15.77 -8.41 2.66
C GLU A 62 -16.65 -7.51 1.78
N ALA A 63 -16.07 -6.88 0.75
CA ALA A 63 -16.83 -6.04 -0.17
C ALA A 63 -17.92 -6.84 -0.90
N ASN A 64 -17.59 -8.05 -1.32
CA ASN A 64 -18.52 -8.94 -2.01
C ASN A 64 -19.58 -9.52 -1.09
N ALA A 65 -19.25 -9.85 0.16
CA ALA A 65 -20.20 -10.29 1.17
C ALA A 65 -21.21 -9.18 1.52
N ALA A 66 -20.75 -7.92 1.56
CA ALA A 66 -21.60 -6.74 1.76
C ALA A 66 -22.50 -6.41 0.55
N GLY A 67 -22.47 -7.19 -0.54
CA GLY A 67 -23.33 -6.97 -1.72
C GLY A 67 -22.63 -6.24 -2.88
N GLY A 68 -21.36 -5.86 -2.75
CA GLY A 68 -20.63 -5.08 -3.74
C GLY A 68 -21.09 -3.61 -3.80
N VAL A 69 -21.08 -3.01 -4.99
CA VAL A 69 -21.57 -1.66 -5.22
C VAL A 69 -22.66 -1.66 -6.30
N GLY A 70 -23.84 -1.15 -5.98
CA GLY A 70 -24.99 -1.18 -6.91
C GLY A 70 -25.36 -2.61 -7.34
N GLY A 71 -25.13 -3.61 -6.46
CA GLY A 71 -25.34 -5.03 -6.73
C GLY A 71 -24.25 -5.70 -7.54
N LYS A 72 -23.26 -4.97 -8.07
CA LYS A 72 -22.13 -5.55 -8.80
C LYS A 72 -21.06 -6.01 -7.82
N LYS A 73 -20.58 -7.24 -8.02
CA LYS A 73 -19.46 -7.81 -7.26
C LYS A 73 -18.13 -7.36 -7.86
N PHE A 74 -17.08 -7.43 -7.04
CA PHE A 74 -15.71 -7.15 -7.49
C PHE A 74 -14.98 -8.43 -7.84
N GLU A 75 -14.17 -8.38 -8.87
CA GLU A 75 -13.26 -9.44 -9.32
C GLU A 75 -11.84 -8.85 -9.42
N LEU A 76 -10.84 -9.62 -9.01
CA LEU A 76 -9.43 -9.24 -9.06
C LEU A 76 -8.69 -10.07 -10.08
N VAL A 77 -8.02 -9.41 -11.02
CA VAL A 77 -7.17 -10.03 -12.05
C VAL A 77 -5.74 -9.56 -11.82
N THR A 78 -4.87 -10.45 -11.33
CA THR A 78 -3.47 -10.10 -11.00
C THR A 78 -2.51 -10.48 -12.12
N ARG A 79 -1.45 -9.69 -12.30
CA ARG A 79 -0.34 -9.94 -13.23
C ARG A 79 1.00 -9.66 -12.56
N ASP A 80 2.03 -10.39 -12.99
CA ASP A 80 3.42 -10.20 -12.52
C ASP A 80 4.21 -9.43 -13.57
N ASP A 81 4.70 -8.24 -13.21
CA ASP A 81 5.49 -7.38 -14.09
C ASP A 81 6.97 -7.79 -14.20
N ASN A 82 7.39 -8.83 -13.45
CA ASN A 82 8.77 -9.31 -13.39
C ASN A 82 9.79 -8.18 -13.08
N ALA A 83 9.40 -7.17 -12.30
CA ALA A 83 10.19 -5.99 -11.98
C ALA A 83 10.60 -5.15 -13.22
N ASN A 84 9.83 -5.22 -14.30
CA ASN A 84 10.13 -4.58 -15.59
C ASN A 84 9.05 -3.54 -15.96
N PRO A 85 9.42 -2.25 -16.10
CA PRO A 85 8.49 -1.18 -16.47
C PRO A 85 7.76 -1.41 -17.80
N GLY A 86 8.47 -1.90 -18.82
CA GLY A 86 7.88 -2.18 -20.13
C GLY A 86 6.87 -3.33 -20.09
N GLU A 87 7.15 -4.35 -19.28
CA GLU A 87 6.23 -5.45 -19.05
C GLU A 87 4.97 -5.01 -18.31
N ALA A 88 5.10 -4.16 -17.29
CA ALA A 88 3.96 -3.59 -16.58
C ALA A 88 3.02 -2.83 -17.52
N VAL A 89 3.55 -1.98 -18.40
CA VAL A 89 2.76 -1.26 -19.41
C VAL A 89 2.09 -2.20 -20.40
N ARG A 90 2.80 -3.23 -20.88
CA ARG A 90 2.24 -4.25 -21.77
C ARG A 90 1.07 -5.01 -21.11
N LEU A 91 1.25 -5.36 -19.84
CA LEU A 91 0.22 -6.05 -19.07
C LEU A 91 -1.00 -5.13 -18.79
N ALA A 92 -0.80 -3.85 -18.57
CA ALA A 92 -1.89 -2.89 -18.42
C ALA A 92 -2.74 -2.81 -19.70
N GLU A 93 -2.11 -2.75 -20.89
CA GLU A 93 -2.82 -2.79 -22.16
C GLU A 93 -3.59 -4.12 -22.33
N GLU A 94 -3.00 -5.25 -21.95
CA GLU A 94 -3.68 -6.56 -21.99
C GLU A 94 -4.90 -6.60 -21.07
N LEU A 95 -4.74 -6.13 -19.81
CA LEU A 95 -5.82 -6.10 -18.83
C LEU A 95 -7.00 -5.25 -19.31
N ILE A 96 -6.72 -4.09 -19.90
CA ILE A 96 -7.77 -3.19 -20.41
C ILE A 96 -8.42 -3.75 -21.67
N SER A 97 -7.62 -4.16 -22.66
CA SER A 97 -8.13 -4.50 -24.00
C SER A 97 -8.74 -5.89 -24.08
N ARG A 98 -8.16 -6.89 -23.40
CA ARG A 98 -8.57 -8.30 -23.46
C ARG A 98 -9.43 -8.72 -22.29
N GLU A 99 -8.94 -8.45 -21.05
CA GLU A 99 -9.64 -8.82 -19.80
C GLU A 99 -10.79 -7.85 -19.49
N ARG A 100 -10.76 -6.65 -20.11
CA ARG A 100 -11.72 -5.57 -19.89
C ARG A 100 -11.87 -5.20 -18.43
N VAL A 101 -10.72 -4.99 -17.76
CA VAL A 101 -10.74 -4.49 -16.39
C VAL A 101 -11.24 -3.06 -16.35
N ASP A 102 -11.96 -2.72 -15.30
CA ASP A 102 -12.54 -1.40 -15.08
C ASP A 102 -11.56 -0.44 -14.40
N LEU A 103 -10.68 -0.96 -13.55
CA LEU A 103 -9.77 -0.19 -12.71
C LEU A 103 -8.38 -0.82 -12.74
N LEU A 104 -7.34 0.02 -12.64
CA LEU A 104 -5.95 -0.44 -12.48
C LEU A 104 -5.40 -0.08 -11.10
N ALA A 105 -4.64 -1.00 -10.49
CA ALA A 105 -3.90 -0.79 -9.26
C ALA A 105 -2.56 -1.54 -9.27
N GLY A 106 -1.72 -1.27 -8.30
CA GLY A 106 -0.38 -1.89 -8.11
C GLY A 106 0.64 -0.77 -8.05
N THR A 107 1.68 -1.03 -8.17
CA THR A 107 2.98 -1.56 -8.44
C THR A 107 3.90 -1.39 -7.21
N PHE A 108 4.88 -2.27 -7.02
CA PHE A 108 5.81 -2.20 -5.89
C PHE A 108 7.02 -1.31 -6.17
N LEU A 109 7.74 -1.59 -7.24
CA LEU A 109 8.99 -0.90 -7.55
C LEU A 109 8.74 0.50 -8.13
N SER A 110 9.43 1.50 -7.60
CA SER A 110 9.21 2.91 -7.94
C SER A 110 9.37 3.22 -9.43
N HIS A 111 10.36 2.64 -10.11
CA HIS A 111 10.55 2.84 -11.56
C HIS A 111 9.43 2.19 -12.40
N VAL A 112 8.85 1.08 -11.92
CA VAL A 112 7.66 0.47 -12.53
C VAL A 112 6.43 1.35 -12.29
N GLY A 113 6.28 1.86 -11.05
CA GLY A 113 5.20 2.80 -10.71
C GLY A 113 5.22 4.08 -11.54
N LEU A 114 6.40 4.61 -11.85
CA LEU A 114 6.53 5.78 -12.75
C LEU A 114 6.08 5.46 -14.17
N ALA A 115 6.48 4.31 -14.73
CA ALA A 115 6.03 3.90 -16.06
C ALA A 115 4.50 3.75 -16.13
N MET A 116 3.90 3.19 -15.08
CA MET A 116 2.44 3.09 -14.97
C MET A 116 1.75 4.45 -14.76
N THR A 117 2.39 5.37 -14.04
CA THR A 117 1.91 6.75 -13.90
C THR A 117 1.90 7.48 -15.24
N ASP A 118 2.96 7.34 -16.03
CA ASP A 118 3.04 7.92 -17.38
C ASP A 118 2.05 7.26 -18.34
N TYR A 119 1.87 5.95 -18.26
CA TYR A 119 0.84 5.21 -18.99
C TYR A 119 -0.57 5.74 -18.65
N ALA A 120 -0.89 5.87 -17.37
CA ALA A 120 -2.17 6.39 -16.90
C ALA A 120 -2.46 7.79 -17.45
N LYS A 121 -1.44 8.67 -17.49
CA LYS A 121 -1.53 10.02 -18.07
C LYS A 121 -1.80 9.96 -19.57
N GLN A 122 -1.04 9.17 -20.33
CA GLN A 122 -1.13 9.09 -21.79
C GLN A 122 -2.45 8.48 -22.26
N LYS A 123 -2.91 7.45 -21.59
CA LYS A 123 -4.13 6.71 -21.96
C LYS A 123 -5.39 7.26 -21.26
N LYS A 124 -5.24 8.20 -20.34
CA LYS A 124 -6.31 8.72 -19.49
C LYS A 124 -7.04 7.61 -18.74
N VAL A 125 -6.29 6.72 -18.11
CA VAL A 125 -6.81 5.57 -17.36
C VAL A 125 -6.55 5.79 -15.87
N PHE A 126 -7.57 5.59 -15.05
CA PHE A 126 -7.42 5.66 -13.60
C PHE A 126 -6.45 4.59 -13.10
N PHE A 127 -5.48 5.02 -12.29
CA PHE A 127 -4.47 4.13 -11.69
C PHE A 127 -4.27 4.48 -10.20
N LEU A 128 -4.43 3.48 -9.33
CA LEU A 128 -4.08 3.58 -7.92
C LEU A 128 -2.69 2.95 -7.69
N ALA A 129 -1.66 3.77 -7.59
CA ALA A 129 -0.33 3.33 -7.20
C ALA A 129 -0.34 2.91 -5.71
N SER A 130 -0.30 1.62 -5.44
CA SER A 130 -0.44 1.11 -4.07
C SER A 130 0.86 1.16 -3.27
N GLU A 131 2.00 0.85 -3.90
CA GLU A 131 3.27 0.60 -3.20
C GLU A 131 4.45 1.47 -3.65
N ALA A 132 4.44 2.00 -4.88
CA ALA A 132 5.57 2.79 -5.40
C ALA A 132 5.85 4.03 -4.55
N LEU A 133 7.05 4.11 -3.94
CA LEU A 133 7.33 5.09 -2.88
C LEU A 133 7.92 6.42 -3.39
N THR A 134 8.52 6.47 -4.58
CA THR A 134 9.15 7.72 -5.07
C THR A 134 8.17 8.90 -5.07
N ASP A 135 8.63 10.04 -4.66
CA ASP A 135 7.85 11.28 -4.62
C ASP A 135 7.32 11.69 -6.00
N LYS A 136 8.00 11.29 -7.06
CA LYS A 136 7.65 11.65 -8.43
C LYS A 136 6.28 11.12 -8.88
N VAL A 137 5.78 10.02 -8.31
CA VAL A 137 4.46 9.46 -8.68
C VAL A 137 3.34 10.49 -8.57
N THR A 138 3.35 11.27 -7.50
CA THR A 138 2.31 12.28 -7.25
C THR A 138 2.79 13.71 -7.49
N TRP A 139 4.11 13.92 -7.62
CA TRP A 139 4.69 15.24 -7.90
C TRP A 139 5.21 15.33 -9.33
N GLY A 140 6.47 15.10 -9.62
CA GLY A 140 7.07 15.34 -10.93
C GLY A 140 6.37 14.66 -12.10
N SER A 141 5.85 13.44 -11.93
CA SER A 141 5.04 12.72 -12.92
C SER A 141 3.53 12.78 -12.61
N GLY A 142 3.13 13.50 -11.54
CA GLY A 142 1.75 13.60 -11.11
C GLY A 142 0.80 14.07 -12.21
N ASN A 143 -0.40 13.49 -12.27
CA ASN A 143 -1.40 13.76 -13.30
C ASN A 143 -2.82 13.53 -12.76
N ALA A 144 -3.83 13.82 -13.57
CA ALA A 144 -5.23 13.75 -13.17
C ALA A 144 -5.71 12.34 -12.82
N TYR A 145 -5.08 11.29 -13.35
CA TYR A 145 -5.58 9.91 -13.29
C TYR A 145 -4.84 9.02 -12.28
N THR A 146 -3.68 9.46 -11.78
CA THR A 146 -2.87 8.68 -10.82
C THR A 146 -3.07 9.17 -9.40
N TYR A 147 -3.38 8.24 -8.51
CA TYR A 147 -3.44 8.42 -7.04
C TYR A 147 -2.45 7.47 -6.39
N ARG A 148 -1.88 7.86 -5.22
CA ARG A 148 -0.98 7.00 -4.46
C ARG A 148 -1.50 6.73 -3.07
N LEU A 149 -1.47 5.45 -2.68
CA LEU A 149 -1.91 5.00 -1.36
C LEU A 149 -0.79 5.10 -0.32
N ARG A 150 0.35 4.42 -0.55
CA ARG A 150 1.41 4.28 0.45
C ARG A 150 2.14 5.60 0.71
N THR A 151 2.69 5.73 1.91
CA THR A 151 3.55 6.83 2.36
C THR A 151 4.74 7.02 1.41
N SER A 152 4.98 8.26 0.97
CA SER A 152 6.07 8.56 0.03
C SER A 152 7.46 8.56 0.65
N THR A 153 8.52 8.57 -0.17
CA THR A 153 9.90 8.74 0.31
C THR A 153 10.08 10.06 1.08
N TYR A 154 9.38 11.14 0.68
CA TYR A 154 9.35 12.38 1.44
C TYR A 154 8.73 12.17 2.83
N MET A 155 7.57 11.56 2.90
CA MET A 155 6.87 11.35 4.16
C MET A 155 7.67 10.42 5.10
N LEU A 156 8.31 9.37 4.56
CA LEU A 156 9.20 8.48 5.32
C LEU A 156 10.41 9.25 5.87
N ALA A 157 11.10 10.04 5.05
CA ALA A 157 12.21 10.85 5.50
C ALA A 157 11.77 11.92 6.52
N ALA A 158 10.66 12.62 6.26
CA ALA A 158 10.10 13.63 7.16
C ALA A 158 9.73 13.06 8.53
N SER A 159 9.30 11.78 8.60
CA SER A 159 9.01 11.12 9.88
C SER A 159 10.26 10.79 10.70
N LEU A 160 11.40 10.53 10.03
CA LEU A 160 12.66 10.15 10.68
C LEU A 160 13.57 11.34 11.01
N VAL A 161 13.47 12.45 10.26
CA VAL A 161 14.31 13.63 10.45
C VAL A 161 14.26 14.18 11.89
N PRO A 162 13.11 14.30 12.59
CA PRO A 162 13.09 14.72 13.98
C PRO A 162 13.91 13.81 14.91
N GLU A 163 13.89 12.51 14.68
CA GLU A 163 14.68 11.55 15.45
C GLU A 163 16.18 11.63 15.10
N ALA A 164 16.50 11.80 13.81
CA ALA A 164 17.87 12.00 13.34
C ALA A 164 18.51 13.27 13.98
N LEU A 165 17.76 14.38 14.05
CA LEU A 165 18.23 15.63 14.65
C LEU A 165 18.51 15.51 16.17
N LYS A 166 17.73 14.69 16.89
CA LYS A 166 17.98 14.41 18.33
C LYS A 166 19.35 13.76 18.56
N LEU A 167 19.88 13.05 17.58
CA LEU A 167 21.24 12.46 17.68
C LEU A 167 22.36 13.49 17.70
N LYS A 168 22.12 14.72 17.25
CA LYS A 168 23.10 15.84 17.18
C LYS A 168 24.38 15.47 16.43
N LYS A 169 24.24 14.60 15.38
CA LYS A 169 25.36 14.14 14.56
C LYS A 169 25.54 15.04 13.34
N LYS A 170 26.79 15.21 12.89
CA LYS A 170 27.14 16.09 11.78
C LYS A 170 27.62 15.36 10.53
N ARG A 171 28.27 14.24 10.69
CA ARG A 171 28.89 13.48 9.60
C ARG A 171 28.06 12.22 9.32
N TRP A 172 27.36 12.21 8.22
CA TRP A 172 26.43 11.15 7.86
C TRP A 172 26.93 10.33 6.66
N ALA A 173 26.90 9.01 6.78
CA ALA A 173 26.93 8.12 5.63
C ALA A 173 25.50 7.86 5.13
N ILE A 174 25.34 7.76 3.81
CA ILE A 174 24.06 7.47 3.17
C ILE A 174 24.18 6.14 2.42
N VAL A 175 23.24 5.22 2.64
CA VAL A 175 23.23 3.92 1.96
C VAL A 175 21.83 3.69 1.37
N TYR A 176 21.76 3.41 0.07
CA TYR A 176 20.49 3.21 -0.62
C TYR A 176 20.64 2.32 -1.85
N PRO A 177 19.59 1.60 -2.29
CA PRO A 177 19.66 0.81 -3.51
C PRO A 177 19.66 1.73 -4.74
N ASN A 178 20.57 1.48 -5.69
CA ASN A 178 20.74 2.32 -6.88
C ASN A 178 19.59 2.13 -7.87
N TYR A 179 18.45 2.70 -7.54
CA TYR A 179 17.30 2.91 -8.43
C TYR A 179 16.39 4.01 -7.89
N GLU A 180 15.30 4.32 -8.58
CA GLU A 180 14.45 5.51 -8.34
C GLU A 180 14.04 5.70 -6.87
N TYR A 181 13.60 4.64 -6.18
CA TYR A 181 13.23 4.74 -4.75
C TYR A 181 14.41 5.15 -3.88
N GLY A 182 15.55 4.49 -4.05
CA GLY A 182 16.72 4.75 -3.22
C GLY A 182 17.23 6.18 -3.41
N GLN A 183 17.30 6.64 -4.65
CA GLN A 183 17.68 8.01 -4.97
C GLN A 183 16.70 9.03 -4.36
N SER A 184 15.39 8.80 -4.52
CA SER A 184 14.35 9.65 -3.95
C SER A 184 14.45 9.74 -2.42
N ALA A 185 14.65 8.60 -1.73
CA ALA A 185 14.79 8.56 -0.28
C ALA A 185 16.05 9.29 0.22
N ALA A 186 17.20 9.04 -0.43
CA ALA A 186 18.46 9.67 -0.09
C ALA A 186 18.43 11.20 -0.31
N ASP A 187 17.96 11.64 -1.46
CA ASP A 187 17.89 13.07 -1.79
C ASP A 187 16.95 13.83 -0.87
N THR A 188 15.80 13.23 -0.56
CA THR A 188 14.84 13.84 0.35
C THR A 188 15.38 13.92 1.78
N PHE A 189 15.98 12.84 2.30
CA PHE A 189 16.60 12.87 3.61
C PHE A 189 17.69 13.95 3.69
N LYS A 190 18.60 14.00 2.71
CA LYS A 190 19.65 15.02 2.63
C LYS A 190 19.06 16.43 2.61
N LYS A 191 18.04 16.67 1.78
CA LYS A 191 17.36 17.97 1.67
C LYS A 191 16.76 18.41 3.01
N LEU A 192 15.99 17.54 3.66
CA LEU A 192 15.30 17.84 4.91
C LEU A 192 16.28 18.05 6.07
N MET A 193 17.34 17.25 6.16
CA MET A 193 18.38 17.40 7.16
C MET A 193 19.15 18.72 6.99
N LYS A 194 19.58 19.04 5.75
CA LYS A 194 20.27 20.31 5.46
C LYS A 194 19.43 21.53 5.76
N ALA A 195 18.12 21.47 5.56
CA ALA A 195 17.22 22.59 5.84
C ALA A 195 17.16 22.92 7.35
N GLN A 196 17.34 21.91 8.24
CA GLN A 196 17.25 22.08 9.68
C GLN A 196 18.61 22.11 10.39
N GLN A 197 19.64 21.50 9.80
CA GLN A 197 21.02 21.48 10.30
C GLN A 197 21.97 21.79 9.12
N PRO A 198 22.19 23.08 8.79
CA PRO A 198 22.97 23.46 7.59
C PRO A 198 24.44 23.01 7.61
N ASP A 199 25.02 22.79 8.80
CA ASP A 199 26.41 22.37 9.01
C ASP A 199 26.61 20.83 8.91
N ILE A 200 25.59 20.07 8.53
CA ILE A 200 25.69 18.63 8.32
C ILE A 200 26.53 18.32 7.08
N GLU A 201 27.32 17.26 7.15
CA GLU A 201 28.12 16.73 6.05
C GLU A 201 27.67 15.32 5.67
N PHE A 202 27.53 15.04 4.39
CA PHE A 202 27.33 13.70 3.86
C PHE A 202 28.66 13.17 3.37
N VAL A 203 29.35 12.39 4.23
CA VAL A 203 30.77 12.04 4.06
C VAL A 203 30.98 10.87 3.11
N THR A 204 29.98 10.05 2.87
CA THR A 204 29.96 9.00 1.85
C THR A 204 28.54 8.64 1.44
N GLU A 205 28.37 8.29 0.18
CA GLU A 205 27.13 7.75 -0.37
C GLU A 205 27.42 6.39 -1.01
N GLN A 206 26.74 5.36 -0.56
CA GLN A 206 26.88 4.00 -1.07
C GLN A 206 25.58 3.60 -1.74
N ALA A 207 25.62 3.40 -3.05
CA ALA A 207 24.46 3.07 -3.88
C ALA A 207 24.66 1.76 -4.63
N PRO A 208 24.63 0.61 -3.94
CA PRO A 208 24.77 -0.70 -4.60
C PRO A 208 23.57 -0.98 -5.52
N PRO A 209 23.75 -1.73 -6.61
CA PRO A 209 22.65 -2.16 -7.45
C PRO A 209 21.63 -2.97 -6.66
N LEU A 210 20.33 -2.75 -6.92
CA LEU A 210 19.22 -3.44 -6.27
C LEU A 210 19.37 -4.96 -6.38
N GLY A 211 19.28 -5.66 -5.25
CA GLY A 211 19.41 -7.12 -5.15
C GLY A 211 20.82 -7.65 -5.27
N LYS A 212 21.84 -6.77 -5.40
CA LYS A 212 23.24 -7.15 -5.67
C LYS A 212 24.24 -6.45 -4.74
N VAL A 213 23.85 -6.16 -3.50
CA VAL A 213 24.74 -5.50 -2.56
C VAL A 213 25.96 -6.38 -2.28
N ASP A 214 27.16 -5.81 -2.46
CA ASP A 214 28.39 -6.27 -1.85
C ASP A 214 28.52 -5.59 -0.49
N ALA A 215 28.02 -6.27 0.54
CA ALA A 215 27.97 -5.70 1.88
C ALA A 215 29.37 -5.46 2.47
N GLY A 216 30.36 -6.27 2.11
CA GLY A 216 31.77 -6.09 2.53
C GLY A 216 32.31 -4.75 2.07
N SER A 217 32.19 -4.44 0.79
CA SER A 217 32.64 -3.17 0.20
C SER A 217 31.87 -1.97 0.77
N VAL A 218 30.56 -2.09 0.92
CA VAL A 218 29.70 -1.01 1.47
C VAL A 218 30.08 -0.69 2.92
N VAL A 219 30.19 -1.72 3.77
CA VAL A 219 30.56 -1.57 5.19
C VAL A 219 31.97 -1.02 5.34
N GLN A 220 32.93 -1.46 4.49
CA GLN A 220 34.27 -0.91 4.48
C GLN A 220 34.28 0.57 4.14
N ALA A 221 33.58 0.99 3.07
CA ALA A 221 33.51 2.38 2.67
C ALA A 221 32.86 3.28 3.74
N ILE A 222 31.85 2.76 4.46
CA ILE A 222 31.28 3.47 5.61
C ILE A 222 32.33 3.63 6.72
N SER A 223 33.03 2.56 7.07
CA SER A 223 34.07 2.58 8.13
C SER A 223 35.19 3.54 7.82
N ASP A 224 35.68 3.58 6.56
CA ASP A 224 36.77 4.44 6.11
C ASP A 224 36.37 5.93 6.13
N ALA A 225 35.09 6.23 5.84
CA ALA A 225 34.57 7.59 5.89
C ALA A 225 34.38 8.14 7.31
N LYS A 226 34.41 7.29 8.34
CA LYS A 226 34.25 7.63 9.76
C LYS A 226 33.06 8.53 10.01
N PRO A 227 31.83 8.13 9.67
CA PRO A 227 30.65 8.93 9.92
C PRO A 227 30.28 8.91 11.41
N ASP A 228 29.50 9.91 11.85
CA ASP A 228 28.91 9.96 13.19
C ASP A 228 27.55 9.25 13.23
N ALA A 229 26.90 9.07 12.08
CA ALA A 229 25.61 8.39 11.92
C ALA A 229 25.45 7.88 10.49
N VAL A 230 24.50 6.95 10.31
CA VAL A 230 24.16 6.39 9.00
C VAL A 230 22.67 6.56 8.72
N PHE A 231 22.32 6.97 7.51
CA PHE A 231 20.98 6.83 6.96
C PHE A 231 20.97 5.64 5.99
N ASN A 232 20.04 4.72 6.19
CA ASN A 232 19.87 3.53 5.36
C ASN A 232 18.49 3.48 4.71
N ALA A 233 18.48 3.19 3.42
CA ALA A 233 17.26 2.92 2.65
C ALA A 233 17.29 1.56 1.94
N LEU A 234 18.26 0.68 2.23
CA LEU A 234 18.23 -0.71 1.76
C LEU A 234 17.07 -1.46 2.41
N PHE A 235 16.53 -2.43 1.72
CA PHE A 235 15.45 -3.29 2.18
C PHE A 235 15.65 -4.74 1.70
N GLY A 236 14.83 -5.67 2.20
CA GLY A 236 14.86 -7.07 1.80
C GLY A 236 16.22 -7.73 2.03
N ALA A 237 16.65 -8.54 1.07
CA ALA A 237 17.90 -9.29 1.17
C ALA A 237 19.15 -8.39 1.24
N ASP A 238 19.14 -7.23 0.60
CA ASP A 238 20.27 -6.30 0.63
C ASP A 238 20.42 -5.66 2.02
N LEU A 239 19.32 -5.33 2.69
CA LEU A 239 19.34 -4.90 4.09
C LEU A 239 19.90 -5.99 5.00
N ALA A 240 19.44 -7.23 4.84
CA ALA A 240 19.89 -8.34 5.68
C ALA A 240 21.41 -8.57 5.55
N LYS A 241 21.96 -8.48 4.33
CA LYS A 241 23.41 -8.56 4.10
C LYS A 241 24.17 -7.42 4.77
N LEU A 242 23.67 -6.17 4.65
CA LEU A 242 24.29 -5.01 5.30
C LEU A 242 24.30 -5.15 6.82
N VAL A 243 23.19 -5.58 7.42
CA VAL A 243 23.08 -5.77 8.87
C VAL A 243 24.06 -6.83 9.36
N ARG A 244 24.12 -8.00 8.71
CA ARG A 244 25.01 -9.10 9.09
C ARG A 244 26.48 -8.72 8.98
N GLU A 245 26.87 -8.13 7.86
CA GLU A 245 28.27 -7.71 7.66
C GLU A 245 28.67 -6.61 8.63
N GLY A 246 27.82 -5.60 8.82
CA GLY A 246 28.05 -4.52 9.76
C GLY A 246 28.11 -4.99 11.22
N SER A 247 27.30 -5.98 11.60
CA SER A 247 27.36 -6.65 12.89
C SER A 247 28.65 -7.42 13.07
N THR A 248 29.05 -8.24 12.10
CA THR A 248 30.27 -9.02 12.12
C THR A 248 31.52 -8.14 12.31
N ARG A 249 31.57 -6.99 11.66
CA ARG A 249 32.69 -6.03 11.79
C ARG A 249 32.54 -5.07 12.96
N GLY A 250 31.39 -5.06 13.64
CA GLY A 250 31.11 -4.12 14.73
C GLY A 250 30.92 -2.66 14.26
N THR A 251 30.73 -2.42 12.96
CA THR A 251 30.65 -1.07 12.36
C THR A 251 29.54 -0.23 12.95
N PHE A 252 28.36 -0.81 13.21
CA PHE A 252 27.19 -0.09 13.72
C PHE A 252 27.07 -0.11 15.25
N LYS A 253 28.07 -0.64 15.96
CA LYS A 253 28.02 -0.76 17.43
C LYS A 253 27.90 0.61 18.12
N ASP A 254 28.71 1.56 17.66
CA ASP A 254 28.80 2.91 18.23
C ASP A 254 28.31 4.00 17.28
N ILE A 255 27.85 3.64 16.09
CA ILE A 255 27.33 4.54 15.07
C ILE A 255 25.81 4.35 14.99
N PRO A 256 25.00 5.34 15.41
CA PRO A 256 23.54 5.26 15.28
C PRO A 256 23.12 5.19 13.83
N VAL A 257 22.10 4.38 13.57
CA VAL A 257 21.52 4.20 12.23
C VAL A 257 20.06 4.64 12.26
N VAL A 258 19.69 5.47 11.29
CA VAL A 258 18.32 5.85 10.98
C VAL A 258 17.94 5.18 9.67
N SER A 259 16.87 4.39 9.66
CA SER A 259 16.58 3.52 8.53
C SER A 259 15.11 3.48 8.17
N VAL A 260 14.81 3.76 6.91
CA VAL A 260 13.46 3.56 6.38
C VAL A 260 13.17 2.06 6.20
N LEU A 261 11.93 1.66 6.39
CA LEU A 261 11.35 0.32 6.16
C LEU A 261 11.88 -0.81 7.07
N THR A 262 13.03 -0.65 7.74
CA THR A 262 13.67 -1.75 8.51
C THR A 262 12.79 -2.32 9.62
N GLY A 263 11.86 -1.54 10.18
CA GLY A 263 10.89 -2.00 11.19
C GLY A 263 9.67 -2.72 10.61
N GLU A 264 9.59 -2.91 9.31
CA GLU A 264 8.54 -3.73 8.70
C GLU A 264 8.82 -5.22 8.96
N PRO A 265 7.83 -6.00 9.40
CA PRO A 265 8.02 -7.43 9.71
C PRO A 265 8.66 -8.21 8.56
N GLU A 266 8.34 -7.86 7.32
CA GLU A 266 8.91 -8.44 6.10
C GLU A 266 10.44 -8.44 6.09
N TYR A 267 11.05 -7.45 6.74
CA TYR A 267 12.49 -7.24 6.74
C TYR A 267 13.13 -7.56 8.09
N LEU A 268 12.39 -7.42 9.21
CA LEU A 268 12.87 -7.77 10.55
C LEU A 268 12.83 -9.28 10.82
N GLU A 269 11.77 -9.97 10.43
CA GLU A 269 11.61 -11.41 10.71
C GLU A 269 12.76 -12.27 10.17
N PRO A 270 13.27 -12.06 8.94
CA PRO A 270 14.39 -12.85 8.41
C PRO A 270 15.71 -12.66 9.16
N LEU A 271 15.85 -11.57 9.94
CA LEU A 271 17.04 -11.27 10.71
C LEU A 271 17.06 -12.00 12.06
N ARG A 272 15.91 -12.38 12.60
CA ARG A 272 15.77 -13.07 13.88
C ARG A 272 16.61 -12.37 14.99
N ASP A 273 17.52 -13.10 15.61
CA ASP A 273 18.45 -12.62 16.66
C ASP A 273 19.57 -11.70 16.12
N GLU A 274 19.75 -11.64 14.80
CA GLU A 274 20.64 -10.69 14.12
C GLU A 274 20.02 -9.30 13.89
N ALA A 275 18.75 -9.07 14.34
CA ALA A 275 18.08 -7.80 14.16
C ALA A 275 18.91 -6.63 14.75
N PRO A 276 18.98 -5.48 14.04
CA PRO A 276 19.89 -4.39 14.37
C PRO A 276 19.34 -3.56 15.55
N VAL A 277 19.54 -4.04 16.77
CA VAL A 277 19.07 -3.42 18.02
C VAL A 277 19.52 -1.96 18.10
N GLY A 278 18.60 -1.09 18.46
CA GLY A 278 18.85 0.34 18.66
C GLY A 278 18.74 1.19 17.38
N TRP A 279 18.60 0.60 16.20
CA TRP A 279 18.33 1.36 14.99
C TRP A 279 16.99 2.09 15.11
N ILE A 280 16.96 3.35 14.68
CA ILE A 280 15.73 4.16 14.58
C ILE A 280 15.11 3.88 13.22
N VAL A 281 13.87 3.43 13.20
CA VAL A 281 13.27 2.85 11.99
C VAL A 281 11.84 3.32 11.77
N THR A 282 11.42 3.31 10.50
CA THR A 282 10.00 3.21 10.17
C THR A 282 9.59 1.75 10.05
N GLY A 283 8.35 1.41 10.38
CA GLY A 283 7.91 0.02 10.31
C GLY A 283 6.44 -0.19 10.67
N TYR A 284 6.11 -1.45 11.04
CA TYR A 284 4.75 -1.86 11.34
C TYR A 284 4.71 -2.81 12.56
N PRO A 285 4.59 -2.29 13.78
CA PRO A 285 4.57 -3.09 15.02
C PRO A 285 3.19 -3.71 15.28
N TRP A 286 2.66 -4.48 14.33
CA TRP A 286 1.30 -5.02 14.27
C TRP A 286 0.86 -5.72 15.58
N TYR A 287 1.79 -6.39 16.24
CA TYR A 287 1.56 -7.17 17.46
C TYR A 287 1.22 -6.33 18.70
N SER A 288 1.38 -5.02 18.62
CA SER A 288 1.18 -4.11 19.77
C SER A 288 0.37 -2.84 19.42
N ILE A 289 -0.14 -2.71 18.21
CA ILE A 289 -1.07 -1.64 17.84
C ILE A 289 -2.41 -1.89 18.53
N ASP A 290 -2.79 -0.97 19.42
CA ASP A 290 -3.94 -1.12 20.31
C ASP A 290 -5.13 -0.22 19.91
N THR A 291 -5.48 -0.20 18.62
CA THR A 291 -6.68 0.48 18.11
C THR A 291 -7.77 -0.51 17.79
N PRO A 292 -9.07 -0.16 17.96
CA PRO A 292 -10.17 -1.06 17.62
C PRO A 292 -10.16 -1.51 16.15
N GLU A 293 -9.85 -0.58 15.23
CA GLU A 293 -9.80 -0.82 13.80
C GLU A 293 -8.72 -1.84 13.44
N HIS A 294 -7.52 -1.67 14.00
CA HIS A 294 -6.42 -2.58 13.77
C HIS A 294 -6.69 -3.96 14.34
N LYS A 295 -7.21 -4.04 15.57
CA LYS A 295 -7.61 -5.32 16.20
C LYS A 295 -8.67 -6.05 15.40
N ALA A 296 -9.66 -5.33 14.86
CA ALA A 296 -10.69 -5.92 14.01
C ALA A 296 -10.09 -6.51 12.72
N PHE A 297 -9.17 -5.78 12.09
CA PHE A 297 -8.45 -6.26 10.91
C PHE A 297 -7.61 -7.50 11.23
N VAL A 298 -6.83 -7.48 12.32
CA VAL A 298 -6.02 -8.63 12.76
C VAL A 298 -6.90 -9.87 12.96
N ALA A 299 -8.04 -9.72 13.67
CA ALA A 299 -8.95 -10.81 13.92
C ALA A 299 -9.56 -11.38 12.63
N ALA A 300 -9.97 -10.51 11.69
CA ALA A 300 -10.52 -10.93 10.40
C ALA A 300 -9.47 -11.66 9.55
N TYR A 301 -8.24 -11.12 9.50
CA TYR A 301 -7.13 -11.71 8.78
C TYR A 301 -6.77 -13.09 9.32
N GLN A 302 -6.58 -13.21 10.64
CA GLN A 302 -6.24 -14.48 11.28
C GLN A 302 -7.37 -15.53 11.20
N LYS A 303 -8.61 -15.09 11.19
CA LYS A 303 -9.76 -15.99 10.96
C LYS A 303 -9.70 -16.61 9.56
N LYS A 304 -9.27 -15.86 8.55
CA LYS A 304 -9.24 -16.31 7.16
C LYS A 304 -8.00 -17.13 6.82
N PHE A 305 -6.82 -16.66 7.28
CA PHE A 305 -5.52 -17.21 6.87
C PHE A 305 -4.81 -18.01 7.97
N GLY A 306 -5.43 -18.17 9.15
CA GLY A 306 -4.80 -18.82 10.30
C GLY A 306 -4.00 -17.84 11.16
N LYS A 307 -3.17 -18.38 12.06
CA LYS A 307 -2.32 -17.57 12.95
C LYS A 307 -1.05 -17.08 12.29
N GLU A 308 -1.12 -16.74 11.01
CA GLU A 308 0.01 -16.16 10.32
C GLU A 308 0.37 -14.79 10.90
N GLU A 309 1.66 -14.47 10.92
CA GLU A 309 2.14 -13.16 11.33
C GLU A 309 1.73 -12.12 10.27
N LEU A 310 1.14 -11.03 10.73
CA LEU A 310 0.76 -9.95 9.83
C LEU A 310 1.98 -9.19 9.36
N ARG A 311 1.91 -8.70 8.15
CA ARG A 311 2.93 -7.87 7.51
C ARG A 311 2.32 -6.57 7.01
N LEU A 312 3.14 -5.56 6.79
CA LEU A 312 2.63 -4.30 6.25
C LEU A 312 1.95 -4.52 4.90
N GLY A 313 2.47 -5.43 4.07
CA GLY A 313 1.84 -5.83 2.81
C GLY A 313 0.37 -6.20 2.97
N SER A 314 -0.01 -6.92 4.05
CA SER A 314 -1.42 -7.28 4.28
C SER A 314 -2.32 -6.07 4.50
N VAL A 315 -1.86 -5.05 5.23
CA VAL A 315 -2.61 -3.80 5.45
C VAL A 315 -2.74 -3.01 4.15
N ILE A 316 -1.65 -2.90 3.39
CA ILE A 316 -1.66 -2.13 2.16
C ILE A 316 -2.54 -2.80 1.09
N GLY A 317 -2.46 -4.12 0.94
CA GLY A 317 -3.34 -4.86 0.02
C GLY A 317 -4.82 -4.72 0.40
N TYR A 318 -5.13 -4.85 1.68
CA TYR A 318 -6.48 -4.62 2.21
C TYR A 318 -6.96 -3.19 1.91
N THR A 319 -6.14 -2.20 2.21
CA THR A 319 -6.49 -0.78 2.03
C THR A 319 -6.60 -0.40 0.55
N THR A 320 -5.82 -1.04 -0.34
CA THR A 320 -5.93 -0.85 -1.80
C THR A 320 -7.33 -1.18 -2.29
N ILE A 321 -7.82 -2.37 -1.97
CA ILE A 321 -9.18 -2.78 -2.38
C ILE A 321 -10.24 -1.93 -1.70
N LYS A 322 -10.11 -1.65 -0.40
CA LYS A 322 -11.04 -0.76 0.32
C LYS A 322 -11.14 0.61 -0.36
N SER A 323 -10.00 1.19 -0.75
CA SER A 323 -9.96 2.49 -1.42
C SER A 323 -10.68 2.47 -2.77
N LEU A 324 -10.46 1.43 -3.57
CA LEU A 324 -11.15 1.26 -4.85
C LEU A 324 -12.66 1.08 -4.66
N VAL A 325 -13.08 0.27 -3.70
CA VAL A 325 -14.51 0.06 -3.38
C VAL A 325 -15.18 1.36 -2.94
N GLU A 326 -14.55 2.12 -2.04
CA GLU A 326 -15.08 3.41 -1.58
C GLU A 326 -15.09 4.47 -2.71
N GLY A 327 -14.07 4.45 -3.59
CA GLY A 327 -14.04 5.28 -4.79
C GLY A 327 -15.22 4.99 -5.71
N VAL A 328 -15.49 3.71 -6.01
CA VAL A 328 -16.65 3.30 -6.84
C VAL A 328 -17.98 3.66 -6.16
N LYS A 329 -18.11 3.49 -4.84
CA LYS A 329 -19.30 3.94 -4.11
C LYS A 329 -19.52 5.43 -4.27
N ARG A 330 -18.48 6.24 -4.05
CA ARG A 330 -18.54 7.70 -4.19
C ARG A 330 -18.81 8.16 -5.63
N ALA A 331 -18.37 7.38 -6.62
CA ALA A 331 -18.67 7.58 -8.04
C ALA A 331 -20.11 7.15 -8.44
N GLY A 332 -20.92 6.68 -7.50
CA GLY A 332 -22.27 6.19 -7.77
C GLY A 332 -22.30 4.90 -8.60
N GLY A 333 -21.29 4.05 -8.46
CA GLY A 333 -21.14 2.79 -9.18
C GLY A 333 -20.50 2.92 -10.58
N LYS A 334 -20.05 4.12 -10.95
CA LYS A 334 -19.29 4.37 -12.19
C LYS A 334 -17.83 3.95 -12.00
N THR A 335 -17.23 3.44 -13.07
CA THR A 335 -15.85 2.97 -13.09
C THR A 335 -15.01 3.62 -14.19
N ASP A 336 -15.60 4.50 -15.00
CA ASP A 336 -14.83 5.27 -15.97
C ASP A 336 -13.78 6.17 -15.28
N SER A 337 -12.67 6.42 -15.96
CA SER A 337 -11.50 7.07 -15.40
C SER A 337 -11.78 8.48 -14.87
N GLU A 338 -12.62 9.26 -15.54
CA GLU A 338 -12.99 10.62 -15.12
C GLU A 338 -13.82 10.60 -13.82
N SER A 339 -14.80 9.68 -13.76
CA SER A 339 -15.64 9.50 -12.56
C SER A 339 -14.81 9.04 -11.38
N MET A 340 -13.86 8.11 -11.59
CA MET A 340 -12.97 7.61 -10.55
C MET A 340 -11.97 8.67 -10.08
N ALA A 341 -11.33 9.40 -10.99
CA ALA A 341 -10.43 10.50 -10.64
C ALA A 341 -11.15 11.56 -9.79
N LYS A 342 -12.35 11.96 -10.21
CA LYS A 342 -13.19 12.88 -9.43
C LYS A 342 -13.57 12.30 -8.06
N ALA A 343 -13.91 11.03 -8.00
CA ALA A 343 -14.30 10.37 -6.75
C ALA A 343 -13.14 10.24 -5.77
N PHE A 344 -11.90 10.03 -6.25
CA PHE A 344 -10.73 9.92 -5.40
C PHE A 344 -10.23 11.27 -4.86
N SER A 345 -10.54 12.38 -5.53
CA SER A 345 -10.17 13.72 -5.04
C SER A 345 -10.87 14.05 -3.72
N GLY A 346 -10.13 14.07 -2.62
CA GLY A 346 -10.65 14.22 -1.25
C GLY A 346 -11.45 13.00 -0.75
N LEU A 347 -11.17 11.79 -1.26
CA LEU A 347 -11.79 10.56 -0.79
C LEU A 347 -11.24 10.19 0.58
N LYS A 348 -12.13 9.99 1.55
CA LYS A 348 -11.81 9.47 2.87
C LYS A 348 -12.08 7.97 2.95
N VAL A 349 -11.14 7.23 3.49
CA VAL A 349 -11.22 5.77 3.62
C VAL A 349 -10.86 5.36 5.04
N ALA A 350 -11.69 4.55 5.66
CA ALA A 350 -11.37 3.92 6.94
C ALA A 350 -10.39 2.75 6.69
N THR A 351 -9.25 2.76 7.39
CA THR A 351 -8.20 1.75 7.28
C THR A 351 -7.87 1.13 8.63
N PRO A 352 -7.14 0.01 8.68
CA PRO A 352 -6.66 -0.57 9.94
C PRO A 352 -5.81 0.39 10.79
N ASP A 353 -5.09 1.32 10.16
CA ASP A 353 -4.25 2.32 10.83
C ASP A 353 -4.98 3.66 11.09
N GLY A 354 -6.31 3.66 10.96
CA GLY A 354 -7.14 4.87 11.10
C GLY A 354 -7.60 5.43 9.75
N PRO A 355 -8.40 6.52 9.77
CA PRO A 355 -8.91 7.11 8.55
C PRO A 355 -7.81 7.82 7.76
N ILE A 356 -7.85 7.68 6.44
CA ILE A 356 -6.97 8.40 5.51
C ILE A 356 -7.80 9.23 4.53
N GLU A 357 -7.16 10.20 3.89
CA GLU A 357 -7.72 10.99 2.81
C GLU A 357 -6.76 11.02 1.61
N PHE A 358 -7.27 10.83 0.40
CA PHE A 358 -6.52 11.12 -0.82
C PHE A 358 -6.63 12.61 -1.11
N ARG A 359 -5.56 13.36 -0.90
CA ARG A 359 -5.58 14.83 -1.08
C ARG A 359 -5.97 15.23 -2.50
N ALA A 360 -6.85 16.21 -2.60
CA ALA A 360 -7.22 16.77 -3.91
C ALA A 360 -6.07 17.49 -4.60
N LEU A 361 -5.11 18.04 -3.83
CA LEU A 361 -4.01 18.85 -4.35
C LEU A 361 -3.01 18.02 -5.17
N ASP A 362 -2.58 16.87 -4.66
CA ASP A 362 -1.51 16.08 -5.26
C ASP A 362 -1.82 14.59 -5.37
N HIS A 363 -3.03 14.16 -5.00
CA HIS A 363 -3.48 12.77 -5.08
C HIS A 363 -2.69 11.79 -4.17
N GLN A 364 -1.93 12.31 -3.21
CA GLN A 364 -1.28 11.52 -2.18
C GLN A 364 -2.26 11.22 -1.05
N SER A 365 -2.30 9.98 -0.59
CA SER A 365 -3.04 9.64 0.63
C SER A 365 -2.33 10.16 1.88
N THR A 366 -3.10 10.40 2.93
CA THR A 366 -2.60 10.76 4.27
C THR A 366 -2.29 9.53 5.14
N LEU A 367 -1.99 8.38 4.53
CA LEU A 367 -1.52 7.22 5.27
C LEU A 367 -0.23 7.59 6.00
N GLY A 368 -0.20 7.40 7.31
CA GLY A 368 0.95 7.70 8.15
C GLY A 368 1.94 6.55 8.26
N VAL A 369 2.82 6.65 9.24
CA VAL A 369 3.88 5.65 9.47
C VAL A 369 4.19 5.52 10.96
N TYR A 370 4.56 4.33 11.41
CA TYR A 370 5.11 4.12 12.74
C TYR A 370 6.62 4.37 12.72
N VAL A 371 7.08 5.16 13.67
CA VAL A 371 8.51 5.44 13.93
C VAL A 371 8.86 4.90 15.30
N GLY A 372 9.96 4.17 15.44
CA GLY A 372 10.39 3.57 16.69
C GLY A 372 11.82 3.05 16.62
N LYS A 373 12.15 2.13 17.52
CA LYS A 373 13.47 1.50 17.58
C LYS A 373 13.37 -0.01 17.44
N VAL A 374 14.40 -0.61 16.89
CA VAL A 374 14.54 -2.07 16.86
C VAL A 374 15.01 -2.56 18.21
N ALA A 375 14.40 -3.62 18.72
CA ALA A 375 14.81 -4.39 19.89
C ALA A 375 14.73 -5.89 19.60
N LEU A 376 15.30 -6.70 20.48
CA LEU A 376 15.13 -8.14 20.48
C LEU A 376 14.16 -8.56 21.58
N LYS A 377 13.18 -9.40 21.20
CA LYS A 377 12.26 -10.04 22.14
C LYS A 377 12.09 -11.51 21.72
N ASP A 378 12.41 -12.43 22.62
CA ASP A 378 12.29 -13.88 22.38
C ASP A 378 13.04 -14.35 21.10
N GLY A 379 14.24 -13.80 20.84
CA GLY A 379 15.05 -14.11 19.66
C GLY A 379 14.52 -13.57 18.34
N LYS A 380 13.56 -12.62 18.39
CA LYS A 380 12.99 -11.95 17.21
C LYS A 380 13.20 -10.44 17.27
N GLY A 381 13.47 -9.83 16.12
CA GLY A 381 13.46 -8.39 15.98
C GLY A 381 12.05 -7.83 16.10
N VAL A 382 11.88 -6.82 16.95
CA VAL A 382 10.61 -6.12 17.18
C VAL A 382 10.82 -4.61 17.20
N MET A 383 9.76 -3.83 16.94
CA MET A 383 9.75 -2.40 17.18
C MET A 383 9.29 -2.10 18.61
N VAL A 384 10.01 -1.23 19.28
CA VAL A 384 9.68 -0.69 20.61
C VAL A 384 9.76 0.84 20.60
N ASP A 385 9.28 1.49 21.66
CA ASP A 385 9.30 2.95 21.82
C ASP A 385 8.75 3.68 20.58
N TYR A 386 7.73 3.09 19.96
CA TYR A 386 7.18 3.60 18.72
C TYR A 386 5.97 4.53 18.93
N HIS A 387 5.75 5.37 17.94
CA HIS A 387 4.55 6.18 17.82
C HIS A 387 4.10 6.26 16.36
N TYR A 388 2.80 6.45 16.15
CA TYR A 388 2.25 6.69 14.83
C TYR A 388 2.34 8.18 14.49
N VAL A 389 2.88 8.48 13.31
CA VAL A 389 2.91 9.84 12.77
C VAL A 389 1.87 9.91 11.64
N PRO A 390 0.77 10.65 11.84
CA PRO A 390 -0.26 10.81 10.82
C PRO A 390 0.30 11.46 9.55
N GLY A 391 -0.14 10.95 8.39
CA GLY A 391 0.43 11.36 7.11
C GLY A 391 0.23 12.83 6.76
N GLU A 392 -0.85 13.46 7.23
CA GLU A 392 -1.09 14.90 7.04
C GLU A 392 -0.01 15.77 7.70
N LYS A 393 0.68 15.27 8.75
CA LYS A 393 1.80 15.96 9.40
C LYS A 393 3.14 15.76 8.66
N LEU A 394 3.19 14.83 7.73
CA LEU A 394 4.39 14.46 6.99
C LEU A 394 4.45 15.07 5.58
N LEU A 395 3.36 15.66 5.13
CA LEU A 395 3.27 16.26 3.81
C LEU A 395 3.86 17.67 3.80
N PRO A 396 4.50 18.10 2.70
CA PRO A 396 4.97 19.47 2.57
C PRO A 396 3.79 20.45 2.46
N SER A 397 4.10 21.74 2.60
CA SER A 397 3.10 22.79 2.44
C SER A 397 2.48 22.76 1.03
N ASP A 398 1.25 23.25 0.91
CA ASP A 398 0.56 23.32 -0.37
C ASP A 398 1.34 24.13 -1.42
N ASP A 399 2.01 25.21 -0.99
CA ASP A 399 2.84 26.04 -1.90
C ASP A 399 4.07 25.29 -2.40
N GLU A 400 4.68 24.44 -1.58
CA GLU A 400 5.79 23.59 -2.00
C GLU A 400 5.30 22.51 -2.98
N VAL A 401 4.18 21.88 -2.68
CA VAL A 401 3.58 20.88 -3.58
C VAL A 401 3.24 21.45 -4.94
N ARG A 402 2.65 22.66 -5.00
CA ARG A 402 2.34 23.34 -6.27
C ARG A 402 3.59 23.61 -7.14
N LYS A 403 4.76 23.76 -6.53
CA LYS A 403 6.04 23.92 -7.26
C LYS A 403 6.58 22.59 -7.77
N LEU A 404 6.28 21.48 -7.07
CA LEU A 404 6.80 20.15 -7.37
C LEU A 404 5.92 19.36 -8.35
N ARG A 405 4.62 19.62 -8.34
CA ARG A 405 3.64 18.95 -9.20
C ARG A 405 3.36 19.78 -10.45
N PRO A 406 3.39 19.16 -11.66
CA PRO A 406 2.98 19.85 -12.88
C PRO A 406 1.55 20.38 -12.78
N ALA A 407 1.26 21.50 -13.42
CA ALA A 407 -0.13 21.90 -13.64
C ALA A 407 -0.83 20.83 -14.51
N ASN A 408 -2.00 20.42 -14.10
CA ASN A 408 -2.83 19.45 -14.84
C ASN A 408 -3.36 20.08 -16.12
#